data_73fd7afb01854555e6b87cb2ed5d8de4
#
_entry.id   73fd7afb01854555e6b87cb2ed5d8de4
#
_cell.length_a   1.000
_cell.length_b   1.000
_cell.length_c   1.000
_cell.angle_alpha   90.00
_cell.angle_beta   90.00
_cell.angle_gamma   90.00
#
_symmetry.space_group_name_H-M   'P 1'
#
loop_
_entity.id
_entity.type
_entity.pdbx_description
1 polymer ?
#
loop_
_entity_poly.entity_id
_entity_poly.type
_entity_poly.pdbx_seq_one_letter_code
_entity_poly.pdbx_strand_id
1 'polypeptide(L)'
;MQEFYSNDTKIKFIDRLKKALAKCDAFYFSVSFIKIKGLELLLDDIESALIRGANGIIITSTYQNFTDIKTLRTLLSLQTKYPDTFECHLENNDFVCEQNVQRGFHTKGYLFEFKDDEEANKVNKEVIIGSSNITYYALLKNVEWDIAVNNSEVFDDVQHEFKSIYAKTQKLTEELIRIYTRTIEYAVVRWDMDYVIKGGNIEANSMQKSALREIVRLRAMGETRALVRAAAGTGKTYLAAFDAKGYGAKTLLYIAEESTIVNRSKASFEKVLGNQFRYGLFDQKHNDFAADYLFATNISMSNNCSLFKKEHFEYIVIDECHHATSETYRRILDYFEPAFLLGITATPERMDRKDVYHLFGYNVPYDLRLRDSIILGLVVPFHYYGIRDDSLDYGNNPGGRDFLKNGSYQDLRFLIDSIDKYYHDDVKGTNTNVRKLKALAFCRNINHAQWLTKHVNEDGKFVAKCLTGN
;
A
#
# COMPACT_ATOMS: atom_id res chain seq x y z
N MET A 1 -4.93 -4.43 -39.35
CA MET A 1 -5.78 -3.51 -38.53
C MET A 1 -4.97 -3.14 -37.33
N GLN A 2 -5.01 -1.89 -36.89
CA GLN A 2 -4.33 -1.41 -35.67
C GLN A 2 -5.39 -0.98 -34.67
N GLU A 3 -5.30 -1.40 -33.43
CA GLU A 3 -6.23 -1.02 -32.37
C GLU A 3 -5.46 -0.55 -31.13
N PHE A 4 -5.92 0.55 -30.55
CA PHE A 4 -5.34 1.14 -29.36
C PHE A 4 -6.15 0.78 -28.12
N TYR A 5 -5.47 0.41 -27.05
CA TYR A 5 -6.05 0.04 -25.77
C TYR A 5 -5.46 0.86 -24.63
N SER A 6 -6.31 1.19 -23.68
CA SER A 6 -5.96 1.81 -22.40
C SER A 6 -6.99 1.38 -21.36
N ASN A 7 -6.72 1.54 -20.08
CA ASN A 7 -7.69 1.26 -19.03
C ASN A 7 -8.90 2.22 -19.06
N ASP A 8 -8.79 3.34 -19.78
CA ASP A 8 -9.86 4.34 -19.97
C ASP A 8 -10.65 4.13 -21.26
N THR A 9 -10.25 3.20 -22.13
CA THR A 9 -10.98 2.87 -23.36
C THR A 9 -12.19 1.96 -23.09
N LYS A 10 -13.15 1.94 -24.04
CA LYS A 10 -14.35 1.09 -23.94
C LYS A 10 -14.01 -0.40 -23.84
N ILE A 11 -12.97 -0.84 -24.57
CA ILE A 11 -12.40 -2.20 -24.48
C ILE A 11 -11.04 -2.05 -23.80
N LYS A 12 -10.89 -2.68 -22.67
CA LYS A 12 -9.63 -2.62 -21.90
C LYS A 12 -8.61 -3.61 -22.45
N PHE A 13 -7.34 -3.34 -22.20
CA PHE A 13 -6.25 -4.22 -22.61
C PHE A 13 -6.43 -5.66 -22.09
N ILE A 14 -6.83 -5.84 -20.83
CA ILE A 14 -7.09 -7.17 -20.26
C ILE A 14 -8.18 -7.95 -21.02
N ASP A 15 -9.24 -7.26 -21.47
CA ASP A 15 -10.32 -7.91 -22.21
C ASP A 15 -9.82 -8.41 -23.58
N ARG A 16 -8.88 -7.65 -24.18
CA ARG A 16 -8.22 -8.06 -25.43
C ARG A 16 -7.34 -9.30 -25.22
N LEU A 17 -6.51 -9.32 -24.17
CA LEU A 17 -5.70 -10.48 -23.84
C LEU A 17 -6.54 -11.73 -23.63
N LYS A 18 -7.61 -11.64 -22.83
CA LYS A 18 -8.53 -12.76 -22.59
C LYS A 18 -9.19 -13.26 -23.87
N LYS A 19 -9.62 -12.33 -24.74
CA LYS A 19 -10.22 -12.67 -26.03
C LYS A 19 -9.22 -13.36 -26.95
N ALA A 20 -7.96 -12.96 -26.95
CA ALA A 20 -6.89 -13.61 -27.74
C ALA A 20 -6.58 -15.00 -27.19
N LEU A 21 -6.36 -15.12 -25.87
CA LEU A 21 -6.13 -16.39 -25.18
C LEU A 21 -7.25 -17.40 -25.41
N ALA A 22 -8.51 -16.95 -25.48
CA ALA A 22 -9.68 -17.82 -25.70
C ALA A 22 -9.65 -18.52 -27.08
N LYS A 23 -8.84 -18.04 -28.05
CA LYS A 23 -8.89 -18.50 -29.46
C LYS A 23 -7.53 -18.91 -30.04
N CYS A 24 -6.42 -18.53 -29.40
CA CYS A 24 -5.09 -18.78 -29.95
C CYS A 24 -4.71 -20.24 -29.91
N ASP A 25 -3.85 -20.63 -30.84
CA ASP A 25 -3.14 -21.91 -30.92
C ASP A 25 -1.72 -21.80 -30.38
N ALA A 26 -1.16 -20.56 -30.34
CA ALA A 26 0.05 -20.28 -29.64
C ALA A 26 0.05 -18.86 -29.08
N PHE A 27 0.72 -18.66 -27.93
CA PHE A 27 0.96 -17.35 -27.36
C PHE A 27 2.39 -17.22 -26.82
N TYR A 28 2.96 -16.02 -26.99
CA TYR A 28 4.33 -15.73 -26.55
C TYR A 28 4.32 -14.39 -25.84
N PHE A 29 4.61 -14.39 -24.54
CA PHE A 29 4.67 -13.18 -23.72
C PHE A 29 6.10 -12.87 -23.35
N SER A 30 6.53 -11.65 -23.63
CA SER A 30 7.80 -11.09 -23.15
C SER A 30 7.49 -9.90 -22.27
N VAL A 31 7.55 -10.09 -20.95
CA VAL A 31 7.06 -9.12 -19.97
C VAL A 31 8.10 -8.91 -18.88
N SER A 32 8.51 -7.65 -18.68
CA SER A 32 9.59 -7.30 -17.73
C SER A 32 9.39 -7.90 -16.35
N PHE A 33 8.17 -7.81 -15.82
CA PHE A 33 7.84 -8.41 -14.54
C PHE A 33 6.36 -8.78 -14.43
N ILE A 34 6.12 -9.78 -13.61
CA ILE A 34 4.80 -10.35 -13.37
C ILE A 34 4.56 -10.38 -11.85
N LYS A 35 3.41 -9.87 -11.41
CA LYS A 35 2.95 -9.96 -10.03
C LYS A 35 1.80 -10.94 -9.91
N ILE A 36 1.74 -11.67 -8.80
CA ILE A 36 0.71 -12.71 -8.62
C ILE A 36 -0.72 -12.22 -8.81
N LYS A 37 -1.06 -11.02 -8.28
CA LYS A 37 -2.39 -10.45 -8.47
C LYS A 37 -2.73 -10.11 -9.93
N GLY A 38 -1.74 -9.82 -10.75
CA GLY A 38 -1.91 -9.62 -12.20
C GLY A 38 -2.03 -10.95 -12.94
N LEU A 39 -1.21 -11.93 -12.57
CA LEU A 39 -1.28 -13.27 -13.15
C LEU A 39 -2.62 -13.96 -12.85
N GLU A 40 -3.12 -13.86 -11.61
CA GLU A 40 -4.42 -14.41 -11.19
C GLU A 40 -5.59 -13.92 -12.07
N LEU A 41 -5.49 -12.72 -12.66
CA LEU A 41 -6.52 -12.20 -13.58
C LEU A 41 -6.57 -12.91 -14.94
N LEU A 42 -5.46 -13.57 -15.35
CA LEU A 42 -5.30 -14.23 -16.65
C LEU A 42 -5.09 -15.74 -16.51
N LEU A 43 -4.94 -16.25 -15.29
CA LEU A 43 -4.52 -17.63 -15.03
C LEU A 43 -5.48 -18.65 -15.63
N ASP A 44 -6.79 -18.47 -15.42
CA ASP A 44 -7.83 -19.36 -15.94
C ASP A 44 -7.90 -19.32 -17.49
N ASP A 45 -7.67 -18.15 -18.09
CA ASP A 45 -7.64 -17.99 -19.54
C ASP A 45 -6.41 -18.66 -20.17
N ILE A 46 -5.22 -18.50 -19.53
CA ILE A 46 -3.98 -19.18 -19.93
C ILE A 46 -4.17 -20.70 -19.81
N GLU A 47 -4.66 -21.17 -18.67
CA GLU A 47 -4.87 -22.60 -18.45
C GLU A 47 -5.90 -23.19 -19.43
N SER A 48 -6.97 -22.47 -19.72
CA SER A 48 -7.96 -22.86 -20.71
C SER A 48 -7.36 -22.95 -22.11
N ALA A 49 -6.43 -22.08 -22.48
CA ALA A 49 -5.71 -22.15 -23.75
C ALA A 49 -4.83 -23.42 -23.83
N LEU A 50 -4.08 -23.72 -22.76
CA LEU A 50 -3.23 -24.91 -22.67
C LEU A 50 -4.04 -26.21 -22.70
N ILE A 51 -5.22 -26.27 -22.04
CA ILE A 51 -6.15 -27.41 -22.11
C ILE A 51 -6.64 -27.66 -23.55
N ARG A 52 -6.85 -26.61 -24.34
CA ARG A 52 -7.20 -26.73 -25.76
C ARG A 52 -6.03 -27.18 -26.65
N GLY A 53 -4.83 -27.30 -26.11
CA GLY A 53 -3.62 -27.70 -26.85
C GLY A 53 -2.83 -26.51 -27.45
N ALA A 54 -3.09 -25.28 -26.99
CA ALA A 54 -2.30 -24.13 -27.39
C ALA A 54 -0.87 -24.22 -26.82
N ASN A 55 0.12 -23.76 -27.58
CA ASN A 55 1.50 -23.64 -27.11
C ASN A 55 1.73 -22.28 -26.46
N GLY A 56 2.29 -22.24 -25.26
CA GLY A 56 2.53 -21.02 -24.50
C GLY A 56 3.98 -20.86 -24.08
N ILE A 57 4.58 -19.70 -24.30
CA ILE A 57 5.89 -19.34 -23.75
C ILE A 57 5.77 -17.99 -23.06
N ILE A 58 6.21 -17.93 -21.81
CA ILE A 58 6.31 -16.67 -21.05
C ILE A 58 7.77 -16.43 -20.70
N ILE A 59 8.30 -15.28 -21.12
CA ILE A 59 9.61 -14.76 -20.70
C ILE A 59 9.38 -13.61 -19.74
N THR A 60 9.97 -13.69 -18.57
CA THR A 60 9.99 -12.59 -17.59
C THR A 60 11.38 -12.44 -16.99
N SER A 61 11.59 -11.46 -16.12
CA SER A 61 12.90 -11.25 -15.51
C SER A 61 12.84 -11.20 -13.99
N THR A 62 13.99 -11.39 -13.39
CA THR A 62 14.25 -11.10 -11.97
C THR A 62 14.83 -9.69 -11.78
N TYR A 63 14.91 -8.89 -12.85
CA TYR A 63 15.43 -7.53 -12.81
C TYR A 63 14.75 -6.70 -11.72
N GLN A 64 15.57 -6.05 -10.88
CA GLN A 64 15.15 -5.28 -9.74
C GLN A 64 14.20 -6.02 -8.75
N ASN A 65 14.18 -7.35 -8.80
CA ASN A 65 13.32 -8.20 -7.96
C ASN A 65 11.82 -7.91 -8.08
N PHE A 66 11.36 -7.36 -9.22
CA PHE A 66 9.94 -7.02 -9.41
C PHE A 66 9.02 -8.22 -9.57
N THR A 67 9.47 -9.31 -10.17
CA THR A 67 8.67 -10.54 -10.27
C THR A 67 8.67 -11.25 -8.92
N ASP A 68 7.49 -11.51 -8.34
CA ASP A 68 7.42 -12.14 -7.02
C ASP A 68 7.56 -13.67 -7.06
N ILE A 69 8.06 -14.25 -5.97
CA ILE A 69 8.34 -15.70 -5.86
C ILE A 69 7.07 -16.52 -6.03
N LYS A 70 5.92 -16.02 -5.53
CA LYS A 70 4.63 -16.72 -5.67
C LYS A 70 4.23 -16.85 -7.12
N THR A 71 4.45 -15.79 -7.92
CA THR A 71 4.26 -15.79 -9.37
C THR A 71 5.10 -16.87 -10.04
N LEU A 72 6.42 -16.92 -9.73
CA LEU A 72 7.32 -17.91 -10.34
C LEU A 72 6.92 -19.34 -9.99
N ARG A 73 6.51 -19.60 -8.74
CA ARG A 73 6.00 -20.91 -8.34
C ARG A 73 4.71 -21.29 -9.05
N THR A 74 3.81 -20.35 -9.28
CA THR A 74 2.58 -20.58 -10.03
C THR A 74 2.89 -20.91 -11.50
N LEU A 75 3.81 -20.16 -12.14
CA LEU A 75 4.23 -20.44 -13.52
C LEU A 75 4.97 -21.79 -13.64
N LEU A 76 5.81 -22.13 -12.65
CA LEU A 76 6.46 -23.44 -12.59
C LEU A 76 5.46 -24.59 -12.43
N SER A 77 4.39 -24.38 -11.63
CA SER A 77 3.31 -25.36 -11.48
C SER A 77 2.56 -25.58 -12.79
N LEU A 78 2.27 -24.51 -13.56
CA LEU A 78 1.70 -24.62 -14.89
C LEU A 78 2.63 -25.36 -15.85
N GLN A 79 3.91 -25.02 -15.87
CA GLN A 79 4.93 -25.70 -16.71
C GLN A 79 5.05 -27.19 -16.37
N THR A 80 4.92 -27.55 -15.09
CA THR A 80 4.94 -28.95 -14.67
C THR A 80 3.67 -29.69 -15.08
N LYS A 81 2.52 -29.00 -15.04
CA LYS A 81 1.21 -29.55 -15.41
C LYS A 81 1.06 -29.73 -16.92
N TYR A 82 1.67 -28.86 -17.71
CA TYR A 82 1.61 -28.81 -19.18
C TYR A 82 3.00 -28.85 -19.81
N PRO A 83 3.80 -29.92 -19.61
CA PRO A 83 5.24 -29.94 -19.95
C PRO A 83 5.52 -29.84 -21.45
N ASP A 84 4.58 -30.30 -22.29
CA ASP A 84 4.75 -30.35 -23.75
C ASP A 84 4.24 -29.08 -24.45
N THR A 85 3.44 -28.26 -23.75
CA THR A 85 2.78 -27.09 -24.35
C THR A 85 3.06 -25.78 -23.65
N PHE A 86 3.67 -25.77 -22.47
CA PHE A 86 3.95 -24.54 -21.75
C PHE A 86 5.38 -24.46 -21.21
N GLU A 87 6.03 -23.32 -21.47
CA GLU A 87 7.33 -22.99 -20.92
C GLU A 87 7.34 -21.59 -20.31
N CYS A 88 7.97 -21.48 -19.16
CA CYS A 88 8.32 -20.17 -18.56
C CYS A 88 9.84 -20.04 -18.53
N HIS A 89 10.35 -18.89 -18.96
CA HIS A 89 11.77 -18.57 -19.01
C HIS A 89 12.08 -17.32 -18.18
N LEU A 90 13.25 -17.31 -17.55
CA LEU A 90 13.79 -16.16 -16.85
C LEU A 90 14.95 -15.55 -17.59
N GLU A 91 14.88 -14.24 -17.79
CA GLU A 91 16.04 -13.46 -18.19
C GLU A 91 16.90 -13.22 -16.95
N ASN A 92 18.17 -13.60 -17.02
CA ASN A 92 19.00 -13.88 -15.84
C ASN A 92 20.25 -12.99 -15.79
N ASN A 93 20.14 -11.70 -16.10
CA ASN A 93 21.27 -10.78 -16.06
C ASN A 93 21.79 -10.46 -14.64
N ASP A 94 21.02 -10.76 -13.59
CA ASP A 94 21.35 -10.37 -12.21
C ASP A 94 22.20 -11.40 -11.44
N PHE A 95 22.34 -12.62 -11.96
CA PHE A 95 23.09 -13.69 -11.28
C PHE A 95 24.58 -13.75 -11.64
N VAL A 96 25.00 -12.99 -12.64
CA VAL A 96 26.41 -12.92 -13.06
C VAL A 96 26.85 -11.47 -13.04
N CYS A 97 27.15 -10.95 -11.85
CA CYS A 97 27.77 -9.65 -11.67
C CYS A 97 29.27 -9.81 -11.48
N GLU A 98 30.04 -9.65 -12.57
CA GLU A 98 31.34 -8.99 -12.52
C GLU A 98 31.42 -8.05 -13.73
N GLN A 99 31.32 -6.73 -13.42
CA GLN A 99 31.86 -5.64 -14.24
C GLN A 99 31.33 -5.44 -15.68
N ASN A 100 29.99 -5.26 -15.89
CA ASN A 100 29.55 -4.53 -17.09
C ASN A 100 28.19 -3.87 -16.87
N VAL A 101 27.96 -2.75 -17.56
CA VAL A 101 26.69 -1.99 -17.55
C VAL A 101 25.52 -2.94 -17.80
N GLN A 102 24.71 -3.19 -16.78
CA GLN A 102 23.55 -4.07 -16.89
C GLN A 102 22.52 -3.47 -17.85
N ARG A 103 22.22 -4.21 -18.92
CA ARG A 103 21.13 -3.89 -19.84
C ARG A 103 19.83 -4.37 -19.19
N GLY A 104 18.96 -3.43 -18.76
CA GLY A 104 17.69 -3.78 -18.15
C GLY A 104 16.74 -4.49 -19.12
N PHE A 105 16.09 -5.56 -18.64
CA PHE A 105 15.00 -6.23 -19.38
C PHE A 105 13.69 -5.45 -19.15
N HIS A 106 13.17 -4.79 -20.19
CA HIS A 106 12.01 -3.90 -20.07
C HIS A 106 10.98 -4.06 -21.19
N THR A 107 10.84 -5.29 -21.73
CA THR A 107 9.88 -5.60 -22.80
C THR A 107 8.45 -5.76 -22.24
N LYS A 108 7.45 -5.44 -23.06
CA LYS A 108 6.03 -5.75 -22.87
C LYS A 108 5.44 -6.03 -24.24
N GLY A 109 5.57 -7.27 -24.64
CA GLY A 109 5.09 -7.79 -25.93
C GLY A 109 4.28 -9.06 -25.72
N TYR A 110 3.15 -9.14 -26.41
CA TYR A 110 2.20 -10.23 -26.36
C TYR A 110 1.90 -10.66 -27.80
N LEU A 111 2.32 -11.87 -28.18
CA LEU A 111 2.14 -12.39 -29.52
C LEU A 111 1.15 -13.54 -29.47
N PHE A 112 0.29 -13.63 -30.48
CA PHE A 112 -0.70 -14.69 -30.63
C PHE A 112 -0.70 -15.22 -32.06
N GLU A 113 -0.74 -16.54 -32.20
CA GLU A 113 -0.97 -17.24 -33.45
C GLU A 113 -2.34 -17.94 -33.39
N PHE A 114 -3.07 -17.90 -34.50
CA PHE A 114 -4.39 -18.52 -34.60
C PHE A 114 -4.39 -19.46 -35.83
N LYS A 115 -5.18 -20.53 -35.79
CA LYS A 115 -5.35 -21.42 -36.93
C LYS A 115 -5.79 -20.66 -38.19
N ASP A 116 -5.25 -21.11 -39.32
CA ASP A 116 -5.66 -20.62 -40.61
C ASP A 116 -7.14 -20.95 -40.85
N ASP A 117 -7.91 -19.92 -41.10
CA ASP A 117 -9.28 -20.04 -41.58
C ASP A 117 -9.14 -19.86 -43.12
N GLU A 118 -9.06 -20.98 -43.86
CA GLU A 118 -8.82 -20.98 -45.29
C GLU A 118 -9.84 -20.17 -46.11
N GLU A 119 -11.02 -19.87 -45.51
CA GLU A 119 -12.09 -19.10 -46.16
C GLU A 119 -12.00 -17.59 -45.94
N ALA A 120 -11.15 -17.07 -45.00
CA ALA A 120 -11.35 -15.70 -44.51
C ALA A 120 -10.27 -14.67 -44.96
N ASN A 121 -9.20 -15.05 -45.67
CA ASN A 121 -8.10 -14.11 -46.01
C ASN A 121 -7.61 -13.25 -44.83
N LYS A 122 -7.69 -13.74 -43.59
CA LYS A 122 -7.35 -13.04 -42.35
C LYS A 122 -5.92 -13.32 -41.92
N VAL A 123 -5.25 -12.28 -41.48
CA VAL A 123 -3.96 -12.37 -40.80
C VAL A 123 -4.15 -13.17 -39.52
N ASN A 124 -3.59 -14.39 -39.48
CA ASN A 124 -3.71 -15.30 -38.33
C ASN A 124 -2.67 -15.05 -37.26
N LYS A 125 -2.15 -13.85 -37.22
CA LYS A 125 -1.08 -13.43 -36.31
C LYS A 125 -1.41 -12.04 -35.75
N GLU A 126 -1.21 -11.88 -34.46
CA GLU A 126 -1.42 -10.63 -33.77
C GLU A 126 -0.27 -10.38 -32.79
N VAL A 127 0.22 -9.15 -32.76
CA VAL A 127 1.15 -8.68 -31.73
C VAL A 127 0.57 -7.48 -31.01
N ILE A 128 0.69 -7.46 -29.69
CA ILE A 128 0.35 -6.31 -28.85
C ILE A 128 1.63 -5.84 -28.20
N ILE A 129 1.96 -4.57 -28.35
CA ILE A 129 3.14 -3.93 -27.75
C ILE A 129 2.69 -2.69 -27.02
N GLY A 130 3.24 -2.46 -25.82
CA GLY A 130 2.88 -1.29 -25.04
C GLY A 130 3.67 -1.12 -23.76
N SER A 131 3.01 -0.49 -22.80
CA SER A 131 3.59 -0.23 -21.48
C SER A 131 3.15 -1.22 -20.40
N SER A 132 2.12 -2.03 -20.65
CA SER A 132 1.48 -2.88 -19.65
C SER A 132 2.31 -4.11 -19.29
N ASN A 133 2.70 -4.21 -18.02
CA ASN A 133 3.18 -5.46 -17.41
C ASN A 133 1.99 -6.30 -16.88
N ILE A 134 2.22 -7.58 -16.57
CA ILE A 134 1.19 -8.43 -15.94
C ILE A 134 1.12 -8.14 -14.44
N THR A 135 0.52 -6.99 -14.10
CA THR A 135 0.24 -6.57 -12.73
C THR A 135 -1.21 -6.15 -12.61
N TYR A 136 -1.78 -6.25 -11.41
CA TYR A 136 -3.15 -5.80 -11.16
C TYR A 136 -3.39 -4.36 -11.61
N TYR A 137 -2.44 -3.47 -11.29
CA TYR A 137 -2.57 -2.05 -11.59
C TYR A 137 -2.41 -1.76 -13.07
N ALA A 138 -1.42 -2.35 -13.74
CA ALA A 138 -1.24 -2.15 -15.18
C ALA A 138 -2.44 -2.68 -15.98
N LEU A 139 -3.01 -3.82 -15.58
CA LEU A 139 -4.14 -4.42 -16.28
C LEU A 139 -5.49 -3.74 -16.02
N LEU A 140 -5.68 -3.05 -14.87
CA LEU A 140 -7.00 -2.56 -14.45
C LEU A 140 -7.07 -1.10 -14.03
N LYS A 141 -5.96 -0.44 -13.68
CA LYS A 141 -5.99 0.85 -12.97
C LYS A 141 -5.12 1.93 -13.57
N ASN A 142 -3.85 1.61 -13.90
CA ASN A 142 -2.91 2.60 -14.41
C ASN A 142 -3.32 3.11 -15.78
N VAL A 143 -2.86 4.30 -16.12
CA VAL A 143 -2.88 4.77 -17.52
C VAL A 143 -1.76 4.08 -18.26
N GLU A 144 -2.11 3.06 -19.03
CA GLU A 144 -1.19 2.28 -19.88
C GLU A 144 -1.62 2.43 -21.33
N TRP A 145 -0.67 2.36 -22.23
CA TRP A 145 -0.90 2.44 -23.66
C TRP A 145 -0.40 1.19 -24.34
N ASP A 146 -1.32 0.47 -24.99
CA ASP A 146 -1.02 -0.76 -25.72
C ASP A 146 -1.63 -0.69 -27.10
N ILE A 147 -0.90 -1.18 -28.10
CA ILE A 147 -1.32 -1.22 -29.50
C ILE A 147 -1.31 -2.64 -29.98
N ALA A 148 -2.44 -3.13 -30.45
CA ALA A 148 -2.54 -4.41 -31.18
C ALA A 148 -2.37 -4.16 -32.67
N VAL A 149 -1.53 -4.96 -33.31
CA VAL A 149 -1.18 -4.89 -34.72
C VAL A 149 -1.38 -6.27 -35.34
N ASN A 150 -2.28 -6.35 -36.32
CA ASN A 150 -2.51 -7.54 -37.14
C ASN A 150 -1.79 -7.35 -38.49
N ASN A 151 -0.46 -7.51 -38.48
CA ASN A 151 0.40 -7.41 -39.64
C ASN A 151 1.48 -8.50 -39.56
N SER A 152 1.62 -9.32 -40.60
CA SER A 152 2.53 -10.45 -40.57
C SER A 152 3.99 -10.03 -40.48
N GLU A 153 4.43 -8.97 -41.16
CA GLU A 153 5.80 -8.48 -41.13
C GLU A 153 6.17 -8.00 -39.69
N VAL A 154 5.31 -7.16 -39.08
CA VAL A 154 5.54 -6.67 -37.73
C VAL A 154 5.56 -7.82 -36.72
N PHE A 155 4.66 -8.80 -36.89
CA PHE A 155 4.66 -9.99 -36.06
C PHE A 155 5.95 -10.79 -36.20
N ASP A 156 6.40 -11.03 -37.43
CA ASP A 156 7.60 -11.81 -37.70
C ASP A 156 8.87 -11.14 -37.17
N ASP A 157 8.96 -9.81 -37.27
CA ASP A 157 10.05 -9.01 -36.67
C ASP A 157 10.07 -9.16 -35.14
N VAL A 158 8.93 -8.98 -34.50
CA VAL A 158 8.81 -9.10 -33.03
C VAL A 158 9.04 -10.55 -32.56
N GLN A 159 8.55 -11.53 -33.33
CA GLN A 159 8.81 -12.94 -33.02
C GLN A 159 10.30 -13.30 -33.19
N HIS A 160 10.97 -12.71 -34.18
CA HIS A 160 12.41 -12.87 -34.33
C HIS A 160 13.19 -12.36 -33.12
N GLU A 161 12.83 -11.15 -32.63
CA GLU A 161 13.43 -10.60 -31.41
C GLU A 161 13.08 -11.44 -30.18
N PHE A 162 11.82 -11.90 -30.05
CA PHE A 162 11.41 -12.83 -29.01
C PHE A 162 12.27 -14.10 -28.99
N LYS A 163 12.51 -14.70 -30.13
CA LYS A 163 13.39 -15.90 -30.26
C LYS A 163 14.83 -15.59 -29.86
N SER A 164 15.33 -14.40 -30.23
CA SER A 164 16.68 -13.95 -29.84
C SER A 164 16.80 -13.79 -28.33
N ILE A 165 15.76 -13.27 -27.67
CA ILE A 165 15.67 -13.15 -26.20
C ILE A 165 15.59 -14.55 -25.60
N TYR A 166 14.66 -15.39 -26.09
CA TYR A 166 14.46 -16.75 -25.58
C TYR A 166 15.75 -17.56 -25.55
N ALA A 167 16.57 -17.48 -26.62
CA ALA A 167 17.85 -18.19 -26.70
C ALA A 167 18.86 -17.77 -25.61
N LYS A 168 18.67 -16.62 -24.97
CA LYS A 168 19.54 -16.09 -23.92
C LYS A 168 18.95 -16.28 -22.51
N THR A 169 17.73 -16.78 -22.42
CA THR A 169 17.03 -17.00 -21.16
C THR A 169 17.20 -18.44 -20.67
N GLN A 170 16.87 -18.67 -19.42
CA GLN A 170 16.88 -20.00 -18.81
C GLN A 170 15.46 -20.46 -18.51
N LYS A 171 15.16 -21.72 -18.84
CA LYS A 171 13.88 -22.34 -18.48
C LYS A 171 13.71 -22.32 -16.95
N LEU A 172 12.54 -21.93 -16.50
CA LEU A 172 12.23 -21.82 -15.06
C LEU A 172 12.36 -23.19 -14.38
N THR A 173 13.09 -23.21 -13.28
CA THR A 173 13.29 -24.40 -12.43
C THR A 173 13.15 -24.04 -10.96
N GLU A 174 12.89 -25.03 -10.10
CA GLU A 174 12.86 -24.82 -8.66
C GLU A 174 14.22 -24.30 -8.14
N GLU A 175 15.33 -24.75 -8.77
CA GLU A 175 16.67 -24.26 -8.42
C GLU A 175 16.81 -22.75 -8.69
N LEU A 176 16.36 -22.26 -9.84
CA LEU A 176 16.36 -20.83 -10.14
C LEU A 176 15.51 -20.03 -9.16
N ILE A 177 14.32 -20.54 -8.80
CA ILE A 177 13.47 -19.92 -7.78
C ILE A 177 14.19 -19.89 -6.43
N ARG A 178 14.88 -20.97 -6.07
CA ARG A 178 15.63 -21.06 -4.82
C ARG A 178 16.80 -20.05 -4.78
N ILE A 179 17.55 -19.94 -5.88
CA ILE A 179 18.65 -18.98 -6.00
C ILE A 179 18.07 -17.55 -5.88
N TYR A 180 17.01 -17.24 -6.63
CA TYR A 180 16.36 -15.95 -6.58
C TYR A 180 15.80 -15.63 -5.17
N THR A 181 15.17 -16.59 -4.51
CA THR A 181 14.71 -16.45 -3.12
C THR A 181 15.86 -16.10 -2.19
N ARG A 182 17.00 -16.81 -2.31
CA ARG A 182 18.21 -16.50 -1.53
C ARG A 182 18.74 -15.11 -1.82
N THR A 183 18.76 -14.68 -3.08
CA THR A 183 19.21 -13.31 -3.44
C THR A 183 18.35 -12.25 -2.76
N ILE A 184 17.03 -12.43 -2.74
CA ILE A 184 16.11 -11.54 -2.02
C ILE A 184 16.35 -11.63 -0.50
N GLU A 185 16.52 -12.83 0.06
CA GLU A 185 16.81 -13.06 1.48
C GLU A 185 18.16 -12.46 1.87
N TYR A 186 19.22 -12.59 1.05
CA TYR A 186 20.52 -11.95 1.29
C TYR A 186 20.44 -10.43 1.28
N ALA A 187 19.63 -9.84 0.42
CA ALA A 187 19.39 -8.40 0.45
C ALA A 187 18.70 -7.99 1.77
N VAL A 188 17.81 -8.83 2.30
CA VAL A 188 17.14 -8.63 3.60
C VAL A 188 18.09 -8.90 4.78
N VAL A 189 18.97 -9.90 4.69
CA VAL A 189 19.91 -10.33 5.77
C VAL A 189 21.10 -9.34 5.93
N ARG A 190 21.42 -8.54 4.93
CA ARG A 190 22.38 -7.42 5.09
C ARG A 190 21.95 -6.38 6.11
N TRP A 191 20.66 -6.39 6.45
CA TRP A 191 20.13 -5.63 7.58
C TRP A 191 20.19 -6.52 8.83
N ASP A 192 20.96 -6.08 9.81
CA ASP A 192 20.95 -6.70 11.13
C ASP A 192 19.55 -6.49 11.74
N MET A 193 18.61 -7.40 11.41
CA MET A 193 17.24 -7.31 11.89
C MET A 193 17.20 -7.29 13.42
N ASP A 194 18.11 -7.96 14.10
CA ASP A 194 18.19 -7.92 15.57
C ASP A 194 18.54 -6.53 16.08
N TYR A 195 19.44 -5.82 15.37
CA TYR A 195 19.73 -4.41 15.66
C TYR A 195 18.52 -3.50 15.39
N VAL A 196 17.82 -3.73 14.29
CA VAL A 196 16.67 -2.90 13.86
C VAL A 196 15.51 -3.02 14.83
N ILE A 197 15.13 -4.26 15.20
CA ILE A 197 13.95 -4.53 16.04
C ILE A 197 14.12 -4.19 17.53
N LYS A 198 15.34 -3.92 17.99
CA LYS A 198 15.64 -3.52 19.36
C LYS A 198 15.96 -2.03 19.43
N GLY A 199 15.25 -1.28 20.24
CA GLY A 199 15.45 0.16 20.44
C GLY A 199 15.46 0.49 21.94
N GLY A 200 16.63 0.65 22.52
CA GLY A 200 16.75 0.87 23.97
C GLY A 200 16.06 -0.27 24.75
N ASN A 201 15.06 0.08 25.55
CA ASN A 201 14.24 -0.88 26.29
C ASN A 201 12.96 -1.32 25.53
N ILE A 202 12.84 -0.97 24.24
CA ILE A 202 11.65 -1.24 23.43
C ILE A 202 12.03 -2.22 22.33
N GLU A 203 11.21 -3.25 22.16
CA GLU A 203 11.32 -4.21 21.06
C GLU A 203 10.11 -4.10 20.14
N ALA A 204 10.36 -4.24 18.83
CA ALA A 204 9.30 -4.23 17.81
C ALA A 204 8.32 -5.40 18.04
N ASN A 205 7.03 -5.12 17.98
CA ASN A 205 5.98 -6.13 18.07
C ASN A 205 5.90 -6.98 16.77
N SER A 206 5.04 -8.00 16.77
CA SER A 206 4.91 -8.93 15.64
C SER A 206 4.53 -8.22 14.33
N MET A 207 3.62 -7.25 14.38
CA MET A 207 3.21 -6.42 13.25
C MET A 207 4.40 -5.62 12.71
N GLN A 208 5.11 -4.92 13.58
CA GLN A 208 6.24 -4.09 13.21
C GLN A 208 7.36 -4.93 12.59
N LYS A 209 7.67 -6.10 13.17
CA LYS A 209 8.67 -7.04 12.62
C LYS A 209 8.29 -7.49 11.21
N SER A 210 7.01 -7.82 10.98
CA SER A 210 6.52 -8.21 9.66
C SER A 210 6.56 -7.06 8.66
N ALA A 211 6.09 -5.88 9.05
CA ALA A 211 6.12 -4.69 8.19
C ALA A 211 7.55 -4.27 7.82
N LEU A 212 8.47 -4.28 8.79
CA LEU A 212 9.89 -3.96 8.57
C LEU A 212 10.53 -4.87 7.53
N ARG A 213 10.29 -6.19 7.61
CA ARG A 213 10.79 -7.15 6.62
C ARG A 213 10.33 -6.80 5.21
N GLU A 214 9.05 -6.50 5.06
CA GLU A 214 8.49 -6.20 3.74
C GLU A 214 8.93 -4.81 3.22
N ILE A 215 9.13 -3.81 4.08
CA ILE A 215 9.71 -2.51 3.69
C ILE A 215 11.16 -2.69 3.23
N VAL A 216 11.98 -3.44 3.97
CA VAL A 216 13.36 -3.75 3.60
C VAL A 216 13.42 -4.48 2.26
N ARG A 217 12.54 -5.48 2.08
CA ARG A 217 12.41 -6.20 0.82
C ARG A 217 12.04 -5.28 -0.34
N LEU A 218 11.10 -4.36 -0.13
CA LEU A 218 10.67 -3.40 -1.12
C LEU A 218 11.83 -2.46 -1.52
N ARG A 219 12.63 -1.98 -0.56
CA ARG A 219 13.84 -1.18 -0.83
C ARG A 219 14.92 -1.98 -1.57
N ALA A 220 15.10 -3.26 -1.25
CA ALA A 220 15.99 -4.14 -1.99
C ALA A 220 15.58 -4.33 -3.45
N MET A 221 14.32 -4.08 -3.78
CA MET A 221 13.79 -4.05 -5.14
C MET A 221 13.99 -2.69 -5.84
N GLY A 222 14.72 -1.74 -5.22
CA GLY A 222 14.97 -0.42 -5.78
C GLY A 222 13.85 0.60 -5.57
N GLU A 223 12.80 0.25 -4.82
CA GLU A 223 11.70 1.17 -4.56
C GLU A 223 12.08 2.24 -3.54
N THR A 224 11.71 3.48 -3.85
CA THR A 224 12.02 4.66 -3.02
C THR A 224 10.84 5.15 -2.20
N ARG A 225 9.68 4.50 -2.31
CA ARG A 225 8.46 4.91 -1.64
C ARG A 225 7.68 3.69 -1.13
N ALA A 226 7.10 3.81 0.05
CA ALA A 226 6.25 2.78 0.64
C ALA A 226 5.06 3.38 1.39
N LEU A 227 3.91 2.71 1.35
CA LEU A 227 2.75 3.01 2.16
C LEU A 227 2.45 1.82 3.06
N VAL A 228 2.53 2.02 4.37
CA VAL A 228 2.12 1.01 5.35
C VAL A 228 0.73 1.34 5.87
N ARG A 229 -0.18 0.39 5.68
CA ARG A 229 -1.50 0.44 6.29
C ARG A 229 -1.51 -0.42 7.55
N ALA A 230 -1.82 0.18 8.68
CA ALA A 230 -1.99 -0.54 9.93
C ALA A 230 -3.02 0.16 10.83
N ALA A 231 -3.86 -0.62 11.50
CA ALA A 231 -4.92 -0.08 12.36
C ALA A 231 -4.38 0.86 13.43
N ALA A 232 -5.24 1.76 13.93
CA ALA A 232 -4.90 2.64 15.04
C ALA A 232 -4.50 1.80 16.28
N GLY A 233 -3.53 2.28 17.04
CA GLY A 233 -3.06 1.59 18.26
C GLY A 233 -2.05 0.46 18.04
N THR A 234 -1.73 0.06 16.80
CA THR A 234 -0.77 -1.01 16.50
C THR A 234 0.69 -0.58 16.60
N GLY A 235 0.97 0.71 16.79
CA GLY A 235 2.33 1.25 16.96
C GLY A 235 3.01 1.68 15.65
N LYS A 236 2.26 2.28 14.72
CA LYS A 236 2.76 2.81 13.44
C LYS A 236 3.95 3.77 13.59
N THR A 237 3.89 4.69 14.57
CA THR A 237 4.99 5.65 14.83
C THR A 237 6.29 4.94 15.24
N TYR A 238 6.18 3.90 16.09
CA TYR A 238 7.33 3.07 16.45
C TYR A 238 7.87 2.29 15.24
N LEU A 239 6.98 1.79 14.38
CA LEU A 239 7.39 1.16 13.10
C LEU A 239 8.27 2.12 12.29
N ALA A 240 7.84 3.37 12.10
CA ALA A 240 8.62 4.38 11.38
C ALA A 240 9.97 4.65 12.04
N ALA A 241 10.04 4.69 13.38
CA ALA A 241 11.28 4.86 14.12
C ALA A 241 12.23 3.66 13.95
N PHE A 242 11.73 2.44 14.04
CA PHE A 242 12.52 1.23 13.77
C PHE A 242 12.99 1.17 12.32
N ASP A 243 12.14 1.56 11.38
CA ASP A 243 12.51 1.57 9.96
C ASP A 243 13.58 2.61 9.66
N ALA A 244 13.46 3.83 10.18
CA ALA A 244 14.46 4.87 10.07
C ALA A 244 15.81 4.43 10.68
N LYS A 245 15.78 3.74 11.83
CA LYS A 245 16.95 3.14 12.47
C LYS A 245 17.62 2.12 11.55
N GLY A 246 16.83 1.22 10.99
CA GLY A 246 17.34 0.19 10.08
C GLY A 246 17.84 0.77 8.77
N TYR A 247 17.19 1.79 8.23
CA TYR A 247 17.66 2.52 7.05
C TYR A 247 18.99 3.23 7.27
N GLY A 248 19.24 3.66 8.51
CA GLY A 248 20.45 4.40 8.85
C GLY A 248 20.45 5.84 8.33
N ALA A 249 19.25 6.45 8.18
CA ALA A 249 19.09 7.82 7.74
C ALA A 249 19.87 8.78 8.64
N LYS A 250 20.65 9.68 8.03
CA LYS A 250 21.36 10.75 8.76
C LYS A 250 20.44 11.94 9.02
N THR A 251 19.54 12.22 8.09
CA THR A 251 18.57 13.31 8.17
C THR A 251 17.16 12.80 7.90
N LEU A 252 16.21 13.19 8.76
CA LEU A 252 14.82 12.73 8.67
C LEU A 252 13.86 13.88 8.89
N LEU A 253 12.78 13.89 8.09
CA LEU A 253 11.61 14.74 8.28
C LEU A 253 10.38 13.88 8.60
N TYR A 254 9.78 14.10 9.77
CA TYR A 254 8.50 13.51 10.14
C TYR A 254 7.40 14.55 10.07
N ILE A 255 6.33 14.27 9.33
CA ILE A 255 5.23 15.22 9.10
C ILE A 255 3.93 14.65 9.65
N ALA A 256 3.23 15.47 10.46
CA ALA A 256 1.87 15.21 10.93
C ALA A 256 1.03 16.49 10.91
N GLU A 257 -0.27 16.40 11.15
CA GLU A 257 -1.17 17.55 11.11
C GLU A 257 -1.08 18.41 12.37
N GLU A 258 -0.96 17.79 13.55
CA GLU A 258 -1.03 18.47 14.82
C GLU A 258 0.28 18.47 15.59
N SER A 259 0.62 19.60 16.26
CA SER A 259 1.81 19.71 17.11
C SER A 259 1.84 18.69 18.24
N THR A 260 0.68 18.26 18.75
CA THR A 260 0.58 17.20 19.78
C THR A 260 1.05 15.86 19.28
N ILE A 261 0.71 15.51 18.02
CA ILE A 261 1.15 14.28 17.36
C ILE A 261 2.65 14.37 17.07
N VAL A 262 3.11 15.48 16.51
CA VAL A 262 4.51 15.76 16.22
C VAL A 262 5.40 15.56 17.46
N ASN A 263 5.01 16.14 18.61
CA ASN A 263 5.73 16.01 19.88
C ASN A 263 5.78 14.57 20.39
N ARG A 264 4.67 13.84 20.32
CA ARG A 264 4.61 12.42 20.72
C ARG A 264 5.44 11.54 19.81
N SER A 265 5.46 11.83 18.52
CA SER A 265 6.25 11.08 17.54
C SER A 265 7.74 11.29 17.78
N LYS A 266 8.18 12.54 18.04
CA LYS A 266 9.55 12.84 18.47
C LYS A 266 9.95 11.99 19.67
N ALA A 267 9.15 11.98 20.74
CA ALA A 267 9.42 11.19 21.93
C ALA A 267 9.47 9.67 21.65
N SER A 268 8.71 9.17 20.69
CA SER A 268 8.75 7.76 20.28
C SER A 268 10.04 7.42 19.55
N PHE A 269 10.53 8.31 18.69
CA PHE A 269 11.81 8.16 17.99
C PHE A 269 12.98 8.22 18.96
N GLU A 270 12.98 9.17 19.90
CA GLU A 270 13.98 9.26 20.97
C GLU A 270 14.09 7.97 21.80
N LYS A 271 12.95 7.33 22.09
CA LYS A 271 12.93 6.04 22.81
C LYS A 271 13.55 4.89 22.01
N VAL A 272 13.39 4.87 20.68
CA VAL A 272 13.92 3.81 19.82
C VAL A 272 15.39 4.02 19.46
N LEU A 273 15.76 5.26 19.11
CA LEU A 273 17.10 5.58 18.60
C LEU A 273 18.03 6.15 19.67
N GLY A 274 17.51 6.52 20.85
CA GLY A 274 18.30 7.13 21.92
C GLY A 274 18.80 8.52 21.52
N ASN A 275 19.96 8.90 22.07
CA ASN A 275 20.54 10.23 21.89
C ASN A 275 21.54 10.32 20.72
N GLN A 276 21.40 9.48 19.71
CA GLN A 276 22.31 9.42 18.56
C GLN A 276 22.16 10.61 17.61
N PHE A 277 20.99 11.25 17.60
CA PHE A 277 20.62 12.34 16.71
C PHE A 277 20.14 13.55 17.51
N ARG A 278 20.19 14.72 16.88
CA ARG A 278 19.56 15.93 17.39
C ARG A 278 18.10 15.95 16.89
N TYR A 279 17.17 15.86 17.82
CA TYR A 279 15.75 15.87 17.54
C TYR A 279 15.19 17.28 17.68
N GLY A 280 14.55 17.81 16.65
CA GLY A 280 13.97 19.15 16.63
C GLY A 280 12.49 19.15 16.33
N LEU A 281 11.83 20.24 16.68
CA LEU A 281 10.44 20.54 16.39
C LEU A 281 10.35 21.71 15.42
N PHE A 282 9.40 21.60 14.47
CA PHE A 282 9.10 22.67 13.55
C PHE A 282 7.59 22.86 13.42
N ASP A 283 7.08 23.75 14.26
CA ASP A 283 5.68 24.13 14.33
C ASP A 283 5.54 25.65 14.56
N GLN A 284 4.36 26.13 14.87
CA GLN A 284 4.13 27.55 15.11
C GLN A 284 4.96 28.15 16.28
N LYS A 285 5.46 27.31 17.18
CA LYS A 285 6.17 27.72 18.40
C LYS A 285 7.64 27.38 18.39
N HIS A 286 8.06 26.43 17.55
CA HIS A 286 9.41 25.86 17.53
C HIS A 286 10.01 25.91 16.14
N ASN A 287 11.31 26.27 16.04
CA ASN A 287 12.06 26.43 14.78
C ASN A 287 13.46 25.81 14.89
N ASP A 288 13.52 24.49 15.10
CA ASP A 288 14.79 23.78 15.37
C ASP A 288 15.48 23.36 14.06
N PHE A 289 15.90 24.30 13.23
CA PHE A 289 16.51 24.04 11.90
C PHE A 289 17.80 23.23 11.92
N ALA A 290 18.50 23.17 13.04
CA ALA A 290 19.76 22.44 13.18
C ALA A 290 19.58 20.97 13.54
N ALA A 291 18.35 20.48 13.61
CA ALA A 291 18.05 19.10 13.96
C ALA A 291 18.42 18.13 12.82
N ASP A 292 18.94 16.96 13.20
CA ASP A 292 19.17 15.87 12.26
C ASP A 292 17.83 15.18 11.93
N TYR A 293 16.97 15.02 12.95
CA TYR A 293 15.61 14.48 12.82
C TYR A 293 14.60 15.57 13.21
N LEU A 294 13.94 16.11 12.21
CA LEU A 294 13.00 17.21 12.33
C LEU A 294 11.55 16.71 12.30
N PHE A 295 10.79 17.06 13.31
CA PHE A 295 9.37 16.72 13.45
C PHE A 295 8.55 17.99 13.21
N ALA A 296 7.76 18.01 12.13
CA ALA A 296 7.10 19.20 11.66
C ALA A 296 5.58 19.02 11.49
N THR A 297 4.84 20.11 11.70
CA THR A 297 3.46 20.15 11.20
C THR A 297 3.47 20.40 9.68
N ASN A 298 2.50 19.79 8.99
CA ASN A 298 2.35 19.95 7.55
C ASN A 298 2.25 21.42 7.12
N ILE A 299 1.51 22.25 7.89
CA ILE A 299 1.35 23.69 7.61
C ILE A 299 2.67 24.44 7.75
N SER A 300 3.41 24.24 8.84
CA SER A 300 4.69 24.90 9.08
C SER A 300 5.70 24.52 8.00
N MET A 301 5.81 23.23 7.68
CA MET A 301 6.75 22.78 6.66
C MET A 301 6.34 23.26 5.26
N SER A 302 5.07 23.15 4.87
CA SER A 302 4.57 23.60 3.56
C SER A 302 4.85 25.07 3.26
N ASN A 303 4.77 25.93 4.29
CA ASN A 303 5.02 27.37 4.14
C ASN A 303 6.54 27.71 4.11
N ASN A 304 7.40 26.79 4.51
CA ASN A 304 8.81 27.05 4.74
C ASN A 304 9.75 26.03 4.09
N CYS A 305 9.30 25.26 3.10
CA CYS A 305 10.14 24.27 2.39
C CYS A 305 11.45 24.89 1.88
N SER A 306 11.39 26.12 1.35
CA SER A 306 12.54 26.84 0.76
C SER A 306 13.67 27.17 1.72
N LEU A 307 13.45 27.01 3.03
CA LEU A 307 14.53 27.12 4.05
C LEU A 307 15.49 25.94 4.03
N PHE A 308 15.12 24.86 3.36
CA PHE A 308 15.91 23.64 3.25
C PHE A 308 16.27 23.37 1.79
N LYS A 309 17.38 22.67 1.56
CA LYS A 309 17.68 22.13 0.22
C LYS A 309 16.69 21.00 -0.12
N LYS A 310 16.46 20.76 -1.38
CA LYS A 310 15.55 19.70 -1.83
C LYS A 310 15.93 18.30 -1.32
N GLU A 311 17.23 18.02 -1.30
CA GLU A 311 17.83 16.76 -0.88
C GLU A 311 18.20 16.74 0.61
N HIS A 312 17.75 17.76 1.39
CA HIS A 312 18.18 17.91 2.80
C HIS A 312 17.78 16.70 3.65
N PHE A 313 16.60 16.15 3.43
CA PHE A 313 16.09 15.00 4.18
C PHE A 313 16.26 13.73 3.36
N GLU A 314 17.14 12.82 3.83
CA GLU A 314 17.32 11.50 3.20
C GLU A 314 16.04 10.63 3.35
N TYR A 315 15.34 10.81 4.46
CA TYR A 315 14.16 10.03 4.81
C TYR A 315 13.01 10.93 5.22
N ILE A 316 11.85 10.75 4.57
CA ILE A 316 10.61 11.47 4.93
C ILE A 316 9.54 10.48 5.39
N VAL A 317 8.91 10.76 6.53
CA VAL A 317 7.75 10.04 7.05
C VAL A 317 6.53 10.95 7.00
N ILE A 318 5.44 10.46 6.40
CA ILE A 318 4.14 11.14 6.44
C ILE A 318 3.18 10.30 7.29
N ASP A 319 2.84 10.84 8.45
CA ASP A 319 1.83 10.27 9.32
C ASP A 319 0.43 10.64 8.84
N GLU A 320 -0.53 9.72 9.04
CA GLU A 320 -1.89 9.80 8.52
C GLU A 320 -1.91 10.22 7.03
N CYS A 321 -1.09 9.54 6.23
CA CYS A 321 -0.81 9.90 4.83
C CYS A 321 -2.05 9.87 3.92
N HIS A 322 -3.22 9.46 4.43
CA HIS A 322 -4.49 9.64 3.73
C HIS A 322 -4.82 11.13 3.46
N HIS A 323 -4.21 12.05 4.19
CA HIS A 323 -4.28 13.50 3.90
C HIS A 323 -3.24 13.99 2.88
N ALA A 324 -2.30 13.13 2.45
CA ALA A 324 -1.17 13.50 1.57
C ALA A 324 -1.59 14.05 0.19
N THR A 325 -2.85 13.87 -0.21
CA THR A 325 -3.39 14.46 -1.45
C THR A 325 -3.83 15.93 -1.31
N SER A 326 -3.80 16.50 -0.09
CA SER A 326 -4.11 17.92 0.14
C SER A 326 -2.99 18.82 -0.40
N GLU A 327 -3.31 20.10 -0.66
CA GLU A 327 -2.37 21.05 -1.24
C GLU A 327 -1.12 21.27 -0.38
N THR A 328 -1.28 21.32 0.96
CA THR A 328 -0.17 21.47 1.89
C THR A 328 0.84 20.33 1.79
N TYR A 329 0.37 19.08 1.75
CA TYR A 329 1.26 17.93 1.61
C TYR A 329 1.87 17.85 0.21
N ARG A 330 1.12 18.19 -0.85
CA ARG A 330 1.65 18.21 -2.21
C ARG A 330 2.82 19.17 -2.35
N ARG A 331 2.70 20.40 -1.81
CA ARG A 331 3.83 21.35 -1.82
C ARG A 331 5.09 20.78 -1.21
N ILE A 332 4.98 20.01 -0.11
CA ILE A 332 6.12 19.37 0.54
C ILE A 332 6.69 18.26 -0.35
N LEU A 333 5.82 17.38 -0.87
CA LEU A 333 6.21 16.24 -1.68
C LEU A 333 6.78 16.64 -3.05
N ASP A 334 6.30 17.75 -3.63
CA ASP A 334 6.80 18.28 -4.88
C ASP A 334 8.13 19.03 -4.70
N TYR A 335 8.41 19.51 -3.49
CA TYR A 335 9.64 20.24 -3.20
C TYR A 335 10.81 19.32 -2.84
N PHE A 336 10.61 18.39 -1.91
CA PHE A 336 11.70 17.54 -1.40
C PHE A 336 11.93 16.30 -2.26
N GLU A 337 13.20 15.91 -2.37
CA GLU A 337 13.67 14.74 -3.12
C GLU A 337 14.34 13.74 -2.15
N PRO A 338 13.57 13.05 -1.28
CA PRO A 338 14.13 12.11 -0.33
C PRO A 338 14.63 10.84 -1.00
N ALA A 339 15.66 10.22 -0.45
CA ALA A 339 16.08 8.89 -0.86
C ALA A 339 15.03 7.82 -0.54
N PHE A 340 14.23 8.01 0.54
CA PHE A 340 13.09 7.17 0.84
C PHE A 340 11.91 7.94 1.47
N LEU A 341 10.70 7.64 0.98
CA LEU A 341 9.44 8.21 1.47
C LEU A 341 8.56 7.11 2.07
N LEU A 342 8.25 7.21 3.36
CA LEU A 342 7.33 6.30 4.06
C LEU A 342 6.02 7.00 4.38
N GLY A 343 4.91 6.49 3.88
CA GLY A 343 3.57 6.84 4.33
C GLY A 343 3.05 5.82 5.33
N ILE A 344 2.45 6.29 6.41
CA ILE A 344 1.78 5.44 7.40
C ILE A 344 0.34 5.93 7.62
N THR A 345 -0.62 5.03 7.60
CA THR A 345 -2.03 5.36 7.87
C THR A 345 -2.84 4.15 8.31
N ALA A 346 -3.95 4.37 8.98
CA ALA A 346 -4.94 3.34 9.26
C ALA A 346 -5.96 3.17 8.12
N THR A 347 -6.27 4.23 7.41
CA THR A 347 -7.38 4.33 6.43
C THR A 347 -6.94 5.09 5.18
N PRO A 348 -6.24 4.42 4.23
CA PRO A 348 -5.81 5.08 3.00
C PRO A 348 -6.97 5.40 2.06
N GLU A 349 -8.11 4.70 2.18
CA GLU A 349 -9.29 4.94 1.36
C GLU A 349 -9.98 6.25 1.76
N ARG A 350 -10.21 7.12 0.77
CA ARG A 350 -10.86 8.41 0.95
C ARG A 350 -12.22 8.47 0.25
N MET A 351 -13.16 9.21 0.85
CA MET A 351 -14.47 9.47 0.24
C MET A 351 -14.38 10.39 -0.99
N ASP A 352 -13.34 11.24 -1.07
CA ASP A 352 -13.13 12.20 -2.18
C ASP A 352 -12.51 11.58 -3.45
N ARG A 353 -12.35 10.26 -3.50
CA ARG A 353 -11.79 9.49 -4.61
C ARG A 353 -10.35 9.85 -5.00
N LYS A 354 -9.64 10.63 -4.21
CA LYS A 354 -8.22 10.92 -4.46
C LYS A 354 -7.37 9.71 -4.11
N ASP A 355 -6.54 9.31 -5.05
CA ASP A 355 -5.71 8.10 -4.91
C ASP A 355 -4.43 8.41 -4.15
N VAL A 356 -4.41 8.05 -2.88
CA VAL A 356 -3.21 8.16 -2.03
C VAL A 356 -2.15 7.15 -2.44
N TYR A 357 -2.56 5.98 -2.92
CA TYR A 357 -1.62 4.92 -3.32
C TYR A 357 -0.69 5.35 -4.43
N HIS A 358 -1.19 6.16 -5.36
CA HIS A 358 -0.38 6.73 -6.46
C HIS A 358 0.83 7.50 -5.95
N LEU A 359 0.69 8.30 -4.87
CA LEU A 359 1.80 9.08 -4.29
C LEU A 359 2.94 8.20 -3.79
N PHE A 360 2.65 6.95 -3.44
CA PHE A 360 3.61 5.97 -2.96
C PHE A 360 3.93 4.89 -4.01
N GLY A 361 3.69 5.17 -5.31
CA GLY A 361 3.96 4.22 -6.40
C GLY A 361 3.19 2.91 -6.29
N TYR A 362 2.04 2.90 -5.60
CA TYR A 362 1.25 1.70 -5.27
C TYR A 362 2.02 0.65 -4.44
N ASN A 363 3.12 1.03 -3.82
CA ASN A 363 3.96 0.17 -3.01
C ASN A 363 3.36 0.04 -1.60
N VAL A 364 2.57 -0.99 -1.38
CA VAL A 364 1.95 -1.30 -0.08
C VAL A 364 2.58 -2.59 0.47
N PRO A 365 3.78 -2.50 1.09
CA PRO A 365 4.48 -3.68 1.60
C PRO A 365 3.72 -4.37 2.73
N TYR A 366 2.90 -3.62 3.47
CA TYR A 366 2.15 -4.19 4.59
C TYR A 366 0.76 -3.56 4.72
N ASP A 367 -0.27 -4.40 4.81
CA ASP A 367 -1.68 -4.01 5.02
C ASP A 367 -2.28 -4.84 6.15
N LEU A 368 -2.53 -4.18 7.29
CA LEU A 368 -3.16 -4.79 8.46
C LEU A 368 -4.40 -4.02 8.88
N ARG A 369 -5.56 -4.57 8.60
CA ARG A 369 -6.86 -3.98 8.93
C ARG A 369 -7.21 -4.18 10.41
N LEU A 370 -8.19 -3.41 10.88
CA LEU A 370 -8.65 -3.46 12.28
C LEU A 370 -9.07 -4.87 12.70
N ARG A 371 -9.83 -5.58 11.86
CA ARG A 371 -10.26 -6.96 12.11
C ARG A 371 -9.07 -7.89 12.36
N ASP A 372 -8.07 -7.83 11.48
CA ASP A 372 -6.90 -8.70 11.58
C ASP A 372 -6.03 -8.33 12.78
N SER A 373 -5.98 -7.03 13.11
CA SER A 373 -5.28 -6.54 14.31
C SER A 373 -5.92 -7.06 15.61
N ILE A 374 -7.24 -7.22 15.65
CA ILE A 374 -7.97 -7.83 16.77
C ILE A 374 -7.65 -9.32 16.84
N ILE A 375 -7.71 -10.04 15.71
CA ILE A 375 -7.42 -11.47 15.65
C ILE A 375 -5.99 -11.77 16.13
N LEU A 376 -5.03 -10.90 15.78
CA LEU A 376 -3.63 -11.01 16.20
C LEU A 376 -3.38 -10.53 17.63
N GLY A 377 -4.40 -10.06 18.35
CA GLY A 377 -4.26 -9.56 19.73
C GLY A 377 -3.47 -8.27 19.86
N LEU A 378 -3.28 -7.52 18.78
CA LEU A 378 -2.55 -6.23 18.76
C LEU A 378 -3.42 -5.09 19.28
N VAL A 379 -4.72 -5.19 19.12
CA VAL A 379 -5.73 -4.27 19.66
C VAL A 379 -6.85 -5.08 20.30
N VAL A 380 -7.50 -4.49 21.30
CA VAL A 380 -8.59 -5.15 22.01
C VAL A 380 -9.84 -5.23 21.12
N PRO A 381 -10.65 -6.28 21.24
CA PRO A 381 -11.95 -6.34 20.59
C PRO A 381 -12.89 -5.26 21.17
N PHE A 382 -13.88 -4.88 20.39
CA PHE A 382 -14.91 -3.94 20.82
C PHE A 382 -16.29 -4.43 20.42
N HIS A 383 -17.29 -3.98 21.14
CA HIS A 383 -18.69 -4.18 20.81
C HIS A 383 -19.25 -2.89 20.20
N TYR A 384 -19.95 -3.01 19.07
CA TYR A 384 -20.58 -1.88 18.41
C TYR A 384 -22.10 -1.96 18.62
N TYR A 385 -22.67 -0.91 19.22
CA TYR A 385 -24.10 -0.76 19.39
C TYR A 385 -24.59 0.41 18.57
N GLY A 386 -25.45 0.15 17.62
CA GLY A 386 -26.21 1.20 16.92
C GLY A 386 -27.46 1.55 17.71
N ILE A 387 -27.51 2.72 18.32
CA ILE A 387 -28.67 3.21 19.06
C ILE A 387 -29.37 4.22 18.18
N ARG A 388 -30.67 4.00 17.93
CA ARG A 388 -31.54 4.94 17.22
C ARG A 388 -32.53 5.50 18.20
N ASP A 389 -32.63 6.83 18.27
CA ASP A 389 -33.68 7.52 18.98
C ASP A 389 -34.87 7.73 18.05
N ASP A 390 -35.90 6.93 18.20
CA ASP A 390 -37.12 6.99 17.37
C ASP A 390 -38.05 8.14 17.79
N SER A 391 -37.73 8.87 18.88
CA SER A 391 -38.46 10.09 19.31
C SER A 391 -38.04 11.32 18.48
N LEU A 392 -36.95 11.27 17.74
CA LEU A 392 -36.44 12.37 16.93
C LEU A 392 -36.87 12.22 15.47
N ASP A 393 -37.55 13.21 14.93
CA ASP A 393 -37.88 13.30 13.51
C ASP A 393 -36.64 13.76 12.69
N TYR A 394 -35.88 12.81 12.22
CA TYR A 394 -34.71 13.04 11.35
C TYR A 394 -35.08 13.49 9.93
N GLY A 395 -36.37 13.38 9.51
CA GLY A 395 -36.82 13.62 8.14
C GLY A 395 -36.99 15.10 7.79
N ASN A 396 -37.31 15.95 8.78
CA ASN A 396 -37.68 17.34 8.52
C ASN A 396 -36.56 18.36 8.83
N ASN A 397 -35.41 17.95 9.35
CA ASN A 397 -34.35 18.88 9.70
C ASN A 397 -32.92 18.37 9.36
N PRO A 398 -32.56 18.31 8.03
CA PRO A 398 -31.23 17.84 7.60
C PRO A 398 -30.08 18.76 8.04
N GLY A 399 -30.34 19.92 8.63
CA GLY A 399 -29.34 20.90 9.02
C GLY A 399 -28.90 20.87 10.49
N GLY A 400 -29.55 20.14 11.37
CA GLY A 400 -29.14 19.97 12.77
C GLY A 400 -28.99 21.25 13.59
N ARG A 401 -29.61 22.41 13.18
CA ARG A 401 -29.47 23.69 13.90
C ARG A 401 -30.33 23.75 15.16
N ASP A 402 -31.42 23.01 15.23
CA ASP A 402 -32.35 23.04 16.37
C ASP A 402 -32.02 21.99 17.44
N PHE A 403 -31.15 21.02 17.17
CA PHE A 403 -30.66 20.05 18.16
C PHE A 403 -30.00 20.75 19.38
N LEU A 404 -29.35 21.90 19.16
CA LEU A 404 -28.76 22.73 20.25
C LEU A 404 -29.77 23.65 20.95
N LYS A 405 -30.91 23.92 20.32
CA LYS A 405 -31.97 24.75 20.95
C LYS A 405 -32.95 23.94 21.76
N ASN A 406 -33.15 22.68 21.41
CA ASN A 406 -34.07 21.75 22.04
C ASN A 406 -33.42 20.42 22.45
N GLY A 407 -32.06 20.34 22.45
CA GLY A 407 -31.34 19.20 22.99
C GLY A 407 -31.88 18.96 24.39
N SER A 408 -32.89 18.14 24.45
CA SER A 408 -33.68 18.02 25.66
C SER A 408 -32.85 17.20 26.63
N TYR A 409 -32.99 17.50 27.89
CA TYR A 409 -32.55 16.65 28.98
C TYR A 409 -32.96 15.17 28.75
N GLN A 410 -34.02 14.93 27.97
CA GLN A 410 -34.50 13.61 27.57
C GLN A 410 -33.47 12.87 26.64
N ASP A 411 -32.82 13.56 25.70
CA ASP A 411 -31.84 12.96 24.81
C ASP A 411 -30.59 12.56 25.59
N LEU A 412 -30.16 13.39 26.52
CA LEU A 412 -29.07 13.08 27.44
C LEU A 412 -29.40 11.89 28.34
N ARG A 413 -30.62 11.85 28.88
CA ARG A 413 -31.09 10.73 29.69
C ARG A 413 -31.13 9.43 28.91
N PHE A 414 -31.67 9.47 27.70
CA PHE A 414 -31.68 8.32 26.82
C PHE A 414 -30.26 7.80 26.53
N LEU A 415 -29.29 8.69 26.25
CA LEU A 415 -27.90 8.32 26.06
C LEU A 415 -27.29 7.69 27.33
N ILE A 416 -27.47 8.31 28.49
CA ILE A 416 -26.97 7.84 29.79
C ILE A 416 -27.57 6.47 30.14
N ASP A 417 -28.88 6.32 30.01
CA ASP A 417 -29.58 5.06 30.30
C ASP A 417 -29.20 3.95 29.29
N SER A 418 -28.97 4.30 28.04
CA SER A 418 -28.46 3.37 27.02
C SER A 418 -27.04 2.90 27.33
N ILE A 419 -26.12 3.80 27.70
CA ILE A 419 -24.76 3.43 28.13
C ILE A 419 -24.82 2.52 29.35
N ASP A 420 -25.61 2.88 30.36
CA ASP A 420 -25.78 2.10 31.58
C ASP A 420 -26.31 0.68 31.28
N LYS A 421 -27.36 0.58 30.45
CA LYS A 421 -27.96 -0.68 30.06
C LYS A 421 -26.96 -1.60 29.30
N TYR A 422 -26.37 -1.11 28.23
CA TYR A 422 -25.51 -1.94 27.36
C TYR A 422 -24.17 -2.26 28.03
N TYR A 423 -23.61 -1.35 28.81
CA TYR A 423 -22.40 -1.62 29.58
C TYR A 423 -22.63 -2.70 30.66
N HIS A 424 -23.77 -2.70 31.33
CA HIS A 424 -24.11 -3.74 32.30
C HIS A 424 -24.40 -5.09 31.68
N ASP A 425 -25.00 -5.14 30.51
CA ASP A 425 -25.27 -6.38 29.80
C ASP A 425 -23.98 -7.07 29.31
N ASP A 426 -23.02 -6.31 28.84
CA ASP A 426 -21.70 -6.84 28.40
C ASP A 426 -20.84 -7.33 29.58
N VAL A 427 -20.94 -6.73 30.75
CA VAL A 427 -20.09 -7.01 31.90
C VAL A 427 -20.63 -8.16 32.76
N LYS A 428 -21.91 -8.53 32.62
CA LYS A 428 -22.51 -9.66 33.37
C LYS A 428 -21.80 -11.00 33.19
N GLY A 429 -21.00 -11.17 32.11
CA GLY A 429 -20.19 -12.37 31.86
C GLY A 429 -18.72 -12.29 32.30
N THR A 430 -18.25 -11.13 32.76
CA THR A 430 -16.85 -10.92 33.12
C THR A 430 -16.75 -10.44 34.56
N ASN A 431 -15.89 -11.06 35.36
CA ASN A 431 -15.64 -10.74 36.78
C ASN A 431 -14.92 -9.37 36.95
N THR A 432 -15.21 -8.38 36.11
CA THR A 432 -14.61 -7.06 36.12
C THR A 432 -15.39 -6.08 36.96
N ASN A 433 -14.68 -5.41 37.85
CA ASN A 433 -15.20 -4.42 38.79
C ASN A 433 -15.80 -3.20 38.05
N VAL A 434 -17.12 -3.13 37.95
CA VAL A 434 -17.94 -2.16 37.18
C VAL A 434 -17.70 -0.68 37.59
N ARG A 435 -16.90 -0.41 38.65
CA ARG A 435 -16.72 0.93 39.24
C ARG A 435 -15.84 1.91 38.47
N LYS A 436 -15.33 1.60 37.28
CA LYS A 436 -14.42 2.49 36.53
C LYS A 436 -14.70 2.55 35.02
N LEU A 437 -15.96 2.80 34.65
CA LEU A 437 -16.27 3.16 33.26
C LEU A 437 -15.50 4.42 32.89
N LYS A 438 -14.69 4.35 31.82
CA LYS A 438 -14.10 5.49 31.16
C LYS A 438 -14.73 5.59 29.78
N ALA A 439 -15.38 6.68 29.49
CA ALA A 439 -16.03 6.92 28.21
C ALA A 439 -15.48 8.20 27.58
N LEU A 440 -15.49 8.25 26.26
CA LEU A 440 -15.15 9.43 25.47
C LEU A 440 -16.36 9.77 24.59
N ALA A 441 -16.90 10.98 24.76
CA ALA A 441 -17.99 11.51 23.95
C ALA A 441 -17.46 12.50 22.91
N PHE A 442 -17.73 12.24 21.64
CA PHE A 442 -17.39 13.15 20.55
C PHE A 442 -18.55 14.11 20.31
N CYS A 443 -18.27 15.40 20.44
CA CYS A 443 -19.24 16.45 20.30
C CYS A 443 -19.04 17.23 19.00
N ARG A 444 -20.11 17.85 18.49
CA ARG A 444 -20.09 18.59 17.23
C ARG A 444 -19.17 19.83 17.25
N ASN A 445 -19.11 20.50 18.40
CA ASN A 445 -18.28 21.68 18.62
C ASN A 445 -18.04 21.87 20.12
N ILE A 446 -17.23 22.87 20.49
CA ILE A 446 -16.86 23.18 21.88
C ILE A 446 -18.08 23.50 22.73
N ASN A 447 -19.04 24.30 22.23
CA ASN A 447 -20.26 24.67 22.96
C ASN A 447 -21.11 23.44 23.31
N HIS A 448 -21.21 22.49 22.38
CA HIS A 448 -21.90 21.22 22.60
C HIS A 448 -21.17 20.39 23.67
N ALA A 449 -19.83 20.31 23.62
CA ALA A 449 -19.05 19.60 24.63
C ALA A 449 -19.19 20.19 26.02
N GLN A 450 -19.18 21.54 26.14
CA GLN A 450 -19.37 22.23 27.39
C GLN A 450 -20.79 22.02 27.94
N TRP A 451 -21.81 22.13 27.10
CA TRP A 451 -23.19 21.86 27.44
C TRP A 451 -23.37 20.43 27.95
N LEU A 452 -22.89 19.45 27.21
CA LEU A 452 -22.96 18.02 27.58
C LEU A 452 -22.24 17.76 28.92
N THR A 453 -21.04 18.31 29.09
CA THR A 453 -20.27 18.18 30.35
C THR A 453 -21.03 18.70 31.54
N LYS A 454 -21.66 19.90 31.43
CA LYS A 454 -22.45 20.50 32.48
C LYS A 454 -23.61 19.60 32.91
N HIS A 455 -24.42 19.15 31.94
CA HIS A 455 -25.64 18.37 32.23
C HIS A 455 -25.34 16.94 32.71
N VAL A 456 -24.25 16.29 32.21
CA VAL A 456 -23.80 15.00 32.75
C VAL A 456 -23.39 15.11 34.21
N ASN A 457 -22.72 16.21 34.59
CA ASN A 457 -22.31 16.43 35.97
C ASN A 457 -23.50 16.79 36.86
N GLU A 458 -24.50 17.52 36.33
CA GLU A 458 -25.74 17.85 37.03
C GLU A 458 -26.62 16.62 37.31
N ASP A 459 -26.63 15.64 36.37
CA ASP A 459 -27.33 14.35 36.55
C ASP A 459 -26.69 13.47 37.64
N GLY A 460 -25.40 13.62 37.89
CA GLY A 460 -24.68 13.00 39.02
C GLY A 460 -24.37 11.51 38.89
N LYS A 461 -24.79 10.80 37.80
CA LYS A 461 -24.45 9.42 37.57
C LYS A 461 -22.98 9.24 37.15
N PHE A 462 -22.46 10.19 36.35
CA PHE A 462 -21.09 10.20 35.85
C PHE A 462 -20.38 11.52 36.11
N VAL A 463 -19.08 11.51 36.13
CA VAL A 463 -18.26 12.72 36.19
C VAL A 463 -17.65 12.96 34.81
N ALA A 464 -17.99 14.10 34.22
CA ALA A 464 -17.51 14.48 32.90
C ALA A 464 -16.54 15.66 32.97
N LYS A 465 -15.57 15.69 32.04
CA LYS A 465 -14.65 16.80 31.82
C LYS A 465 -14.62 17.15 30.34
N CYS A 466 -14.82 18.42 30.02
CA CYS A 466 -14.64 18.90 28.65
C CYS A 466 -13.16 18.94 28.29
N LEU A 467 -12.80 18.33 27.16
CA LEU A 467 -11.48 18.41 26.58
C LEU A 467 -11.58 19.23 25.29
N THR A 468 -10.86 20.34 25.25
CA THR A 468 -10.73 21.19 24.07
C THR A 468 -9.28 21.15 23.57
N GLY A 469 -9.09 21.25 22.25
CA GLY A 469 -7.78 21.16 21.62
C GLY A 469 -6.94 22.43 21.74
N ASN A 470 -6.83 23.03 22.93
CA ASN A 470 -5.90 24.13 23.21
C ASN A 470 -4.84 23.69 24.21
#